data_d4fa40f53f56c56e1a75db7cf9c2fafc
#
_entry.id   d4fa40f53f56c56e1a75db7cf9c2fafc
#
_cell.length_a   1.000
_cell.length_b   1.000
_cell.length_c   1.000
_cell.angle_alpha   90.00
_cell.angle_beta   90.00
_cell.angle_gamma   90.00
#
_symmetry.space_group_name_H-M   'P 1'
#
loop_
_entity.id
_entity.type
_entity.pdbx_description
1 polymer ?
#
loop_
_entity_poly.entity_id
_entity_poly.type
_entity_poly.pdbx_seq_one_letter_code
_entity_poly.pdbx_strand_id
1 'polypeptide(L)'
;MKKQFIKTLSAIILLIGAFIVLSGCEKGKENKNPLKNTEWKLINFVDVANNTKKTPEPDSEKCYILKFLEKGDSLTAVSSTNNFIGTYTIDIKTSSISITSLGGTKINEIYDGILYIESLIKVNKYTIDKDILKLYYNDN
;
A
#
# COMPACT_ATOMS: atom_id res chain seq x y z
N MET A 1 5.44 0.95 14.40
CA MET A 1 6.54 0.71 13.41
C MET A 1 6.05 1.19 12.06
N LYS A 2 6.73 2.18 11.47
CA LYS A 2 6.43 2.67 10.11
C LYS A 2 7.00 1.68 9.11
N LYS A 3 6.15 1.11 8.25
CA LYS A 3 6.56 0.16 7.19
C LYS A 3 6.83 0.91 5.91
N GLN A 4 7.92 0.58 5.23
CA GLN A 4 8.42 1.31 4.05
C GLN A 4 7.98 0.66 2.73
N PHE A 5 7.85 1.49 1.69
CA PHE A 5 7.49 1.12 0.33
C PHE A 5 8.77 1.05 -0.52
N ILE A 6 9.38 -0.13 -0.66
CA ILE A 6 10.63 -0.29 -1.43
C ILE A 6 10.58 -1.53 -2.32
N LYS A 7 11.16 -1.41 -3.50
CA LYS A 7 11.46 -2.52 -4.40
C LYS A 7 12.93 -2.89 -4.25
N THR A 8 13.26 -4.10 -3.85
CA THR A 8 14.61 -4.63 -4.02
C THR A 8 14.60 -6.05 -4.55
N LEU A 9 15.59 -6.28 -5.41
CA LEU A 9 15.88 -7.49 -6.15
C LEU A 9 16.59 -8.52 -5.26
N SER A 10 16.10 -9.75 -5.36
CA SER A 10 16.74 -11.07 -5.21
C SER A 10 18.02 -11.25 -4.40
N ALA A 11 17.97 -12.15 -3.43
CA ALA A 11 19.00 -13.18 -3.20
C ALA A 11 18.35 -14.40 -2.54
N ILE A 12 18.58 -15.55 -3.16
CA ILE A 12 18.16 -16.88 -2.71
C ILE A 12 19.14 -17.36 -1.66
N ILE A 13 18.65 -17.75 -0.47
CA ILE A 13 19.38 -18.66 0.43
C ILE A 13 18.44 -19.79 0.82
N LEU A 14 18.77 -20.97 0.34
CA LEU A 14 18.20 -22.25 0.76
C LEU A 14 18.74 -22.61 2.16
N LEU A 15 17.85 -22.89 3.09
CA LEU A 15 18.17 -23.68 4.28
C LEU A 15 17.08 -24.71 4.53
N ILE A 16 17.46 -25.97 4.38
CA ILE A 16 16.73 -27.18 4.67
C ILE A 16 16.72 -27.38 6.20
N GLY A 17 15.56 -27.65 6.76
CA GLY A 17 15.46 -28.02 8.17
C GLY A 17 14.12 -28.56 8.59
N ALA A 18 14.03 -29.90 8.61
CA ALA A 18 13.21 -30.77 9.47
C ALA A 18 11.70 -30.63 9.55
N PHE A 19 11.04 -31.63 8.99
CA PHE A 19 9.66 -32.06 9.20
C PHE A 19 9.34 -32.30 10.67
N ILE A 20 8.30 -31.62 11.18
CA ILE A 20 7.51 -32.14 12.30
C ILE A 20 6.05 -32.07 11.85
N VAL A 21 5.50 -33.24 11.54
CA VAL A 21 4.07 -33.43 11.30
C VAL A 21 3.37 -33.45 12.67
N LEU A 22 2.67 -32.37 12.98
CA LEU A 22 1.62 -32.37 14.00
C LEU A 22 0.30 -32.16 13.29
N SER A 23 -0.47 -33.22 13.18
CA SER A 23 -1.88 -33.20 12.78
C SER A 23 -2.67 -32.34 13.77
N GLY A 24 -2.81 -31.09 13.48
CA GLY A 24 -3.72 -30.16 14.12
C GLY A 24 -4.79 -29.77 13.12
N CYS A 25 -6.05 -30.01 13.43
CA CYS A 25 -7.22 -29.53 12.72
C CYS A 25 -7.02 -28.07 12.32
N GLU A 26 -6.88 -27.78 11.02
CA GLU A 26 -6.95 -26.42 10.51
C GLU A 26 -8.39 -25.91 10.66
N LYS A 27 -8.67 -25.22 11.78
CA LYS A 27 -9.76 -24.25 11.82
C LYS A 27 -9.48 -23.26 10.70
N GLY A 28 -10.46 -23.09 9.79
CA GLY A 28 -10.33 -22.30 8.60
C GLY A 28 -9.62 -20.97 8.88
N LYS A 29 -8.55 -20.69 8.14
CA LYS A 29 -7.89 -19.37 8.16
C LYS A 29 -8.95 -18.38 7.71
N GLU A 30 -9.52 -17.61 8.65
CA GLU A 30 -10.23 -16.39 8.30
C GLU A 30 -9.33 -15.60 7.38
N ASN A 31 -9.81 -15.30 6.18
CA ASN A 31 -9.12 -14.42 5.22
C ASN A 31 -9.12 -13.00 5.80
N LYS A 32 -8.27 -12.77 6.79
CA LYS A 32 -8.15 -11.47 7.44
C LYS A 32 -7.52 -10.47 6.47
N ASN A 33 -8.17 -9.33 6.29
CA ASN A 33 -7.66 -8.26 5.46
C ASN A 33 -6.25 -7.82 5.93
N PRO A 34 -5.20 -8.05 5.12
CA PRO A 34 -3.81 -7.82 5.54
C PRO A 34 -3.44 -6.33 5.63
N LEU A 35 -4.30 -5.45 5.09
CA LEU A 35 -4.08 -4.01 5.13
C LEU A 35 -4.62 -3.36 6.42
N LYS A 36 -5.61 -3.98 7.08
CA LYS A 36 -6.21 -3.37 8.29
C LYS A 36 -5.18 -3.09 9.36
N ASN A 37 -5.30 -1.92 9.99
CA ASN A 37 -4.41 -1.41 11.04
C ASN A 37 -2.94 -1.32 10.58
N THR A 38 -2.72 -0.88 9.34
CA THR A 38 -1.38 -0.67 8.78
C THR A 38 -1.20 0.77 8.34
N GLU A 39 0.04 1.24 8.42
CA GLU A 39 0.45 2.57 7.96
C GLU A 39 1.67 2.46 7.04
N TRP A 40 1.59 3.12 5.90
CA TRP A 40 2.55 3.04 4.81
C TRP A 40 3.03 4.42 4.40
N LYS A 41 4.33 4.56 4.21
CA LYS A 41 4.96 5.75 3.64
C LYS A 41 5.31 5.48 2.18
N LEU A 42 4.88 6.35 1.27
CA LEU A 42 5.31 6.27 -0.12
C LEU A 42 6.80 6.62 -0.22
N ILE A 43 7.56 5.78 -0.90
CA ILE A 43 8.99 5.99 -1.12
C ILE A 43 9.28 6.29 -2.58
N ASN A 44 8.60 5.63 -3.50
CA ASN A 44 8.82 5.83 -4.92
C ASN A 44 7.52 5.64 -5.71
N PHE A 45 7.33 6.47 -6.71
CA PHE A 45 6.56 6.14 -7.90
C PHE A 45 7.44 5.31 -8.83
N VAL A 46 6.89 4.27 -9.42
CA VAL A 46 7.63 3.37 -10.31
C VAL A 46 6.90 3.24 -11.63
N ASP A 47 7.53 3.68 -12.69
CA ASP A 47 7.12 3.36 -14.05
C ASP A 47 7.66 1.96 -14.41
N VAL A 48 6.74 1.00 -14.49
CA VAL A 48 7.10 -0.41 -14.75
C VAL A 48 7.55 -0.61 -16.19
N ALA A 49 7.00 0.14 -17.14
CA ALA A 49 7.33 0.02 -18.56
C ALA A 49 8.76 0.46 -18.85
N ASN A 50 9.18 1.56 -18.24
CA ASN A 50 10.51 2.15 -18.45
C ASN A 50 11.51 1.80 -17.34
N ASN A 51 11.07 1.05 -16.33
CA ASN A 51 11.86 0.71 -15.14
C ASN A 51 12.49 1.93 -14.44
N THR A 52 11.78 3.05 -14.47
CA THR A 52 12.23 4.29 -13.80
C THR A 52 11.55 4.46 -12.46
N LYS A 53 12.22 5.16 -11.55
CA LYS A 53 11.72 5.46 -10.21
C LYS A 53 11.83 6.95 -9.95
N LYS A 54 10.80 7.49 -9.31
CA LYS A 54 10.77 8.86 -8.85
C LYS A 54 10.48 8.88 -7.36
N THR A 55 11.40 9.43 -6.56
CA THR A 55 11.14 9.75 -5.16
C THR A 55 10.16 10.91 -5.08
N PRO A 56 9.09 10.81 -4.27
CA PRO A 56 8.12 11.90 -4.16
C PRO A 56 8.74 13.13 -3.50
N GLU A 57 8.39 14.30 -4.01
CA GLU A 57 8.77 15.60 -3.44
C GLU A 57 7.57 16.25 -2.72
N PRO A 58 7.79 16.89 -1.53
CA PRO A 58 9.02 16.86 -0.74
C PRO A 58 9.24 15.48 -0.11
N ASP A 59 10.47 15.03 -0.02
CA ASP A 59 10.84 13.82 0.72
C ASP A 59 10.79 14.11 2.23
N SER A 60 9.59 14.15 2.76
CA SER A 60 9.31 14.46 4.15
C SER A 60 8.62 13.29 4.84
N GLU A 61 9.03 12.98 6.05
CA GLU A 61 8.40 11.94 6.88
C GLU A 61 6.91 12.20 7.18
N LYS A 62 6.45 13.43 7.01
CA LYS A 62 5.05 13.84 7.28
C LYS A 62 4.16 13.78 6.05
N CYS A 63 4.72 13.62 4.84
CA CYS A 63 3.99 13.60 3.58
C CYS A 63 3.84 12.18 3.03
N TYR A 64 2.85 11.98 2.15
CA TYR A 64 2.64 10.74 1.39
C TYR A 64 2.46 9.51 2.28
N ILE A 65 1.64 9.65 3.31
CA ILE A 65 1.30 8.58 4.25
C ILE A 65 -0.08 8.04 3.89
N LEU A 66 -0.21 6.71 3.81
CA LEU A 66 -1.48 5.99 3.63
C LEU A 66 -1.68 5.08 4.84
N LYS A 67 -2.82 5.24 5.53
CA LYS A 67 -3.16 4.44 6.70
C LYS A 67 -4.49 3.76 6.50
N PHE A 68 -4.50 2.44 6.61
CA PHE A 68 -5.70 1.63 6.64
C PHE A 68 -6.16 1.46 8.09
N LEU A 69 -7.40 1.82 8.37
CA LEU A 69 -7.90 1.81 9.74
C LEU A 69 -8.35 0.41 10.16
N GLU A 70 -8.40 0.17 11.45
CA GLU A 70 -8.81 -1.11 12.01
C GLU A 70 -10.31 -1.38 11.79
N LYS A 71 -11.14 -0.34 11.99
CA LYS A 71 -12.58 -0.43 11.90
C LYS A 71 -13.08 -0.06 10.50
N GLY A 72 -13.99 -0.89 10.00
CA GLY A 72 -14.55 -0.70 8.65
C GLY A 72 -13.52 -0.88 7.54
N ASP A 73 -13.88 -0.48 6.35
CA ASP A 73 -12.99 -0.43 5.19
C ASP A 73 -12.66 1.03 4.89
N SER A 74 -12.09 1.70 5.89
CA SER A 74 -11.76 3.13 5.87
C SER A 74 -10.25 3.33 5.91
N LEU A 75 -9.82 4.44 5.33
CA LEU A 75 -8.42 4.85 5.27
C LEU A 75 -8.26 6.36 5.50
N THR A 76 -7.05 6.75 5.84
CA THR A 76 -6.61 8.15 5.78
C THR A 76 -5.39 8.26 4.89
N ALA A 77 -5.26 9.38 4.21
CA ALA A 77 -4.08 9.69 3.42
C ALA A 77 -3.59 11.11 3.70
N VAL A 78 -2.29 11.30 3.68
CA VAL A 78 -1.64 12.61 3.80
C VAL A 78 -0.83 12.83 2.54
N SER A 79 -1.16 13.86 1.78
CA SER A 79 -0.39 14.29 0.60
C SER A 79 0.76 15.23 0.98
N SER A 80 1.15 16.11 0.08
CA SER A 80 2.12 17.17 0.38
C SER A 80 1.54 18.28 1.26
N THR A 81 0.23 18.58 1.12
CA THR A 81 -0.44 19.71 1.81
C THR A 81 -1.76 19.35 2.46
N ASN A 82 -2.43 18.28 2.03
CA ASN A 82 -3.77 17.95 2.48
C ASN A 82 -3.84 16.62 3.25
N ASN A 83 -4.88 16.53 4.09
CA ASN A 83 -5.28 15.31 4.75
C ASN A 83 -6.60 14.81 4.14
N PHE A 84 -6.69 13.51 3.92
CA PHE A 84 -7.83 12.85 3.31
C PHE A 84 -8.36 11.75 4.22
N ILE A 85 -9.67 11.53 4.12
CA ILE A 85 -10.35 10.38 4.68
C ILE A 85 -11.07 9.70 3.52
N GLY A 86 -11.06 8.38 3.50
CA GLY A 86 -11.66 7.62 2.42
C GLY A 86 -12.09 6.23 2.81
N THR A 87 -12.64 5.55 1.82
CA THR A 87 -13.04 4.14 1.92
C THR A 87 -12.40 3.33 0.80
N TYR A 88 -12.24 2.04 1.02
CA TYR A 88 -11.71 1.13 0.03
C TYR A 88 -12.44 -0.20 0.05
N THR A 89 -12.35 -0.94 -1.02
CA THR A 89 -12.74 -2.35 -1.11
C THR A 89 -11.53 -3.21 -1.41
N ILE A 90 -11.53 -4.44 -0.95
CA ILE A 90 -10.43 -5.38 -1.15
C ILE A 90 -10.97 -6.78 -1.42
N ASP A 91 -10.37 -7.48 -2.38
CA ASP A 91 -10.52 -8.91 -2.56
C ASP A 91 -9.15 -9.57 -2.34
N ILE A 92 -9.05 -10.33 -1.25
CA ILE A 92 -7.80 -10.97 -0.82
C ILE A 92 -7.40 -12.10 -1.77
N LYS A 93 -8.38 -12.78 -2.38
CA LYS A 93 -8.14 -13.91 -3.28
C LYS A 93 -7.49 -13.48 -4.59
N THR A 94 -7.92 -12.35 -5.12
CA THR A 94 -7.41 -11.80 -6.38
C THR A 94 -6.33 -10.73 -6.17
N SER A 95 -6.10 -10.33 -4.91
CA SER A 95 -5.23 -9.20 -4.56
C SER A 95 -5.66 -7.89 -5.22
N SER A 96 -6.97 -7.73 -5.46
CA SER A 96 -7.51 -6.49 -5.98
C SER A 96 -7.89 -5.54 -4.84
N ILE A 97 -7.78 -4.25 -5.12
CA ILE A 97 -8.14 -3.16 -4.20
C ILE A 97 -8.67 -1.99 -5.01
N SER A 98 -9.64 -1.29 -4.48
CA SER A 98 -10.13 -0.04 -5.06
C SER A 98 -10.39 0.97 -3.94
N ILE A 99 -9.90 2.19 -4.10
CA ILE A 99 -10.25 3.30 -3.22
C ILE A 99 -11.53 3.90 -3.75
N THR A 100 -12.63 3.68 -3.03
CA THR A 100 -13.99 3.97 -3.48
C THR A 100 -14.44 5.40 -3.17
N SER A 101 -13.82 6.01 -2.19
CA SER A 101 -13.98 7.44 -1.91
C SER A 101 -12.71 8.02 -1.32
N LEU A 102 -12.44 9.28 -1.60
CA LEU A 102 -11.34 10.03 -1.01
C LEU A 102 -11.74 11.51 -0.96
N GLY A 103 -11.92 12.03 0.24
CA GLY A 103 -12.28 13.43 0.47
C GLY A 103 -11.39 14.04 1.54
N GLY A 104 -11.10 15.33 1.42
CA GLY A 104 -10.16 15.97 2.36
C GLY A 104 -10.18 17.49 2.31
N THR A 105 -9.17 18.09 2.91
CA THR A 105 -8.94 19.54 2.86
C THR A 105 -8.68 19.99 1.43
N LYS A 106 -9.02 21.26 1.13
CA LYS A 106 -8.93 21.82 -0.24
C LYS A 106 -7.88 22.93 -0.29
N ILE A 107 -6.67 22.63 0.11
CA ILE A 107 -5.51 23.50 -0.11
C ILE A 107 -4.87 23.07 -1.44
N ASN A 108 -4.38 24.01 -2.21
CA ASN A 108 -3.67 23.67 -3.46
C ASN A 108 -2.51 22.73 -3.15
N GLU A 109 -2.50 21.58 -3.82
CA GLU A 109 -1.38 20.66 -3.71
C GLU A 109 -0.14 21.26 -4.33
N ILE A 110 0.99 21.03 -3.69
CA ILE A 110 2.31 21.38 -4.18
C ILE A 110 3.11 20.11 -4.48
N TYR A 111 4.16 20.23 -5.24
CA TYR A 111 5.05 19.11 -5.61
C TYR A 111 4.25 17.90 -6.17
N ASP A 112 4.48 16.71 -5.64
CA ASP A 112 3.85 15.47 -6.11
C ASP A 112 2.51 15.14 -5.41
N GLY A 113 1.91 16.09 -4.70
CA GLY A 113 0.64 15.88 -3.99
C GLY A 113 -0.49 15.47 -4.92
N ILE A 114 -0.64 16.12 -6.08
CA ILE A 114 -1.66 15.75 -7.10
C ILE A 114 -1.38 14.35 -7.61
N LEU A 115 -0.14 14.05 -8.03
CA LEU A 115 0.24 12.75 -8.55
C LEU A 115 -0.05 11.62 -7.54
N TYR A 116 0.20 11.86 -6.25
CA TYR A 116 -0.08 10.90 -5.19
C TYR A 116 -1.58 10.58 -5.10
N ILE A 117 -2.43 11.60 -5.03
CA ILE A 117 -3.88 11.42 -4.88
C ILE A 117 -4.49 10.79 -6.13
N GLU A 118 -4.10 11.23 -7.32
CA GLU A 118 -4.57 10.64 -8.57
C GLU A 118 -4.15 9.17 -8.72
N SER A 119 -2.92 8.84 -8.32
CA SER A 119 -2.45 7.44 -8.29
C SER A 119 -3.28 6.59 -7.33
N LEU A 120 -3.60 7.09 -6.13
CA LEU A 120 -4.41 6.37 -5.16
C LEU A 120 -5.82 6.06 -5.69
N ILE A 121 -6.46 7.00 -6.36
CA ILE A 121 -7.82 6.83 -6.93
C ILE A 121 -7.83 5.75 -8.04
N LYS A 122 -6.73 5.61 -8.78
CA LYS A 122 -6.60 4.66 -9.88
C LYS A 122 -6.14 3.26 -9.45
N VAL A 123 -5.81 3.05 -8.19
CA VAL A 123 -5.30 1.76 -7.68
C VAL A 123 -6.32 0.65 -7.92
N ASN A 124 -5.86 -0.47 -8.48
CA ASN A 124 -6.69 -1.64 -8.77
C ASN A 124 -6.12 -2.97 -8.24
N LYS A 125 -4.84 -3.00 -7.87
CA LYS A 125 -4.17 -4.21 -7.36
C LYS A 125 -3.13 -3.86 -6.31
N TYR A 126 -2.89 -4.79 -5.39
CA TYR A 126 -1.84 -4.66 -4.39
C TYR A 126 -1.02 -5.94 -4.24
N THR A 127 0.19 -5.81 -3.73
CA THR A 127 0.97 -6.91 -3.19
C THR A 127 1.67 -6.47 -1.92
N ILE A 128 1.81 -7.40 -0.97
CA ILE A 128 2.56 -7.17 0.27
C ILE A 128 3.67 -8.21 0.35
N ASP A 129 4.88 -7.74 0.53
CA ASP A 129 6.04 -8.57 0.84
C ASP A 129 6.76 -7.97 2.04
N LYS A 130 6.60 -8.63 3.19
CA LYS A 130 7.11 -8.16 4.50
C LYS A 130 6.65 -6.72 4.80
N ASP A 131 7.58 -5.78 4.76
CA ASP A 131 7.35 -4.36 5.05
C ASP A 131 7.21 -3.51 3.78
N ILE A 132 6.92 -4.15 2.65
CA ILE A 132 6.74 -3.49 1.35
C ILE A 132 5.30 -3.71 0.89
N LEU A 133 4.57 -2.62 0.70
CA LEU A 133 3.30 -2.60 -0.02
C LEU A 133 3.53 -2.03 -1.41
N LYS A 134 3.10 -2.73 -2.45
CA LYS A 134 3.04 -2.19 -3.81
C LYS A 134 1.58 -2.03 -4.19
N LEU A 135 1.24 -0.84 -4.62
CA LEU A 135 -0.04 -0.52 -5.21
C LEU A 135 0.17 -0.33 -6.71
N TYR A 136 -0.67 -1.00 -7.50
CA TYR A 136 -0.61 -0.94 -8.96
C TYR A 136 -1.81 -0.16 -9.46
N TYR A 137 -1.59 0.66 -10.46
CA TYR A 137 -2.61 1.39 -11.18
C TYR A 137 -2.25 1.44 -12.67
N ASN A 138 -3.25 1.58 -13.51
CA ASN A 138 -3.05 1.77 -14.95
C ASN A 138 -3.39 3.23 -15.28
N ASP A 139 -2.51 3.89 -15.99
CA ASP A 139 -2.81 5.13 -16.68
C ASP A 139 -3.52 4.75 -17.99
N ASN A 140 -4.86 4.83 -17.99
CA ASN A 140 -5.67 4.71 -19.21
C ASN A 140 -5.87 6.08 -19.84
#